data_9ac0daeb4fd6a40604ba8702e35ee8f6
#
_entry.id   9ac0daeb4fd6a40604ba8702e35ee8f6
#
_cell.length_a   1.000
_cell.length_b   1.000
_cell.length_c   1.000
_cell.angle_alpha   90.00
_cell.angle_beta   90.00
_cell.angle_gamma   90.00
#
_symmetry.space_group_name_H-M   'P 1'
#
loop_
_entity.id
_entity.type
_entity.pdbx_description
1 polymer ?
#
loop_
_entity_poly.entity_id
_entity_poly.type
_entity_poly.pdbx_seq_one_letter_code
_entity_poly.pdbx_strand_id
1 'polypeptide(L)'
;MEKIKTLIIGSGPAGYTAAIYAGRANLQPVLYSGMQPGGQLTTTTEIENFPGFTEGIDGPKLMDNMRRQALRFGADIRPGVITSVDLSSRPFHVIVNGEKEIQAEALIISTGAAAKYLGLPSEEKFKGMGVSACATCDGFFYRKKDVAVVGGGDTACEEATYLASICRQVYLIVRKPYLRASKAMQERVMNTPNIKVLFEHNTAEVLGDETGVTGALLRDNKGTETKIDIAGFFVAIGHHPNTEIFADQLELDAEGYIKTVAGSSRTSVEGVFAAGDVQDPHYRQAITAAGSGC
;
A
#
# COMPACT_ATOMS: atom_id res chain seq x y z
N MET A 1 -3.14 2.93 -34.76
CA MET A 1 -3.13 2.53 -33.35
C MET A 1 -1.86 1.78 -33.03
N GLU A 2 -1.17 2.16 -31.97
CA GLU A 2 0.09 1.51 -31.55
C GLU A 2 -0.20 0.11 -31.01
N LYS A 3 0.62 -0.88 -31.40
CA LYS A 3 0.53 -2.26 -30.89
C LYS A 3 1.67 -2.55 -29.96
N ILE A 4 1.35 -3.03 -28.75
CA ILE A 4 2.30 -3.36 -27.69
C ILE A 4 2.19 -4.86 -27.40
N LYS A 5 3.33 -5.54 -27.34
CA LYS A 5 3.39 -6.97 -27.03
C LYS A 5 3.07 -7.25 -25.57
N THR A 6 3.70 -6.51 -24.67
CA THR A 6 3.51 -6.63 -23.21
C THR A 6 3.37 -5.25 -22.61
N LEU A 7 2.20 -4.93 -22.09
CA LEU A 7 1.92 -3.67 -21.41
C LEU A 7 1.92 -3.89 -19.90
N ILE A 8 2.67 -3.03 -19.17
CA ILE A 8 2.72 -3.02 -17.72
C ILE A 8 2.07 -1.73 -17.22
N ILE A 9 1.11 -1.83 -16.30
CA ILE A 9 0.36 -0.72 -15.76
C ILE A 9 0.79 -0.49 -14.31
N GLY A 10 1.54 0.60 -14.08
CA GLY A 10 2.08 0.96 -12.76
C GLY A 10 3.57 0.69 -12.63
N SER A 11 4.25 1.55 -11.86
CA SER A 11 5.70 1.62 -11.73
C SER A 11 6.23 1.36 -10.31
N GLY A 12 5.42 0.76 -9.46
CA GLY A 12 5.87 0.27 -8.15
C GLY A 12 6.88 -0.89 -8.27
N PRO A 13 7.32 -1.47 -7.14
CA PRO A 13 8.28 -2.59 -7.15
C PRO A 13 7.82 -3.77 -8.01
N ALA A 14 6.51 -4.09 -8.02
CA ALA A 14 5.94 -5.14 -8.87
C ALA A 14 6.11 -4.82 -10.35
N GLY A 15 5.75 -3.60 -10.78
CA GLY A 15 5.81 -3.18 -12.17
C GLY A 15 7.24 -3.13 -12.72
N TYR A 16 8.19 -2.56 -11.96
CA TYR A 16 9.58 -2.55 -12.40
C TYR A 16 10.18 -3.96 -12.40
N THR A 17 9.84 -4.82 -11.45
CA THR A 17 10.29 -6.22 -11.48
C THR A 17 9.73 -6.94 -12.70
N ALA A 18 8.43 -6.81 -12.98
CA ALA A 18 7.83 -7.38 -14.19
C ALA A 18 8.52 -6.87 -15.45
N ALA A 19 8.85 -5.57 -15.52
CA ALA A 19 9.58 -4.98 -16.65
C ALA A 19 11.00 -5.57 -16.82
N ILE A 20 11.71 -5.82 -15.70
CA ILE A 20 13.03 -6.46 -15.72
C ILE A 20 12.93 -7.89 -16.31
N TYR A 21 12.00 -8.70 -15.79
CA TYR A 21 11.86 -10.09 -16.22
C TYR A 21 11.34 -10.20 -17.65
N ALA A 22 10.33 -9.41 -18.02
CA ALA A 22 9.82 -9.36 -19.38
C ALA A 22 10.89 -8.87 -20.39
N GLY A 23 11.70 -7.86 -20.01
CA GLY A 23 12.82 -7.39 -20.82
C GLY A 23 13.86 -8.48 -21.04
N ARG A 24 14.27 -9.18 -19.98
CA ARG A 24 15.19 -10.33 -20.05
C ARG A 24 14.67 -11.47 -20.92
N ALA A 25 13.35 -11.67 -20.94
CA ALA A 25 12.68 -12.64 -21.81
C ALA A 25 12.45 -12.14 -23.26
N ASN A 26 12.95 -10.95 -23.61
CA ASN A 26 12.77 -10.31 -24.93
C ASN A 26 11.30 -10.10 -25.31
N LEU A 27 10.46 -9.79 -24.32
CA LEU A 27 9.03 -9.53 -24.52
C LEU A 27 8.72 -8.06 -24.84
N GLN A 28 9.74 -7.20 -24.96
CA GLN A 28 9.62 -5.79 -25.33
C GLN A 28 8.58 -5.05 -24.46
N PRO A 29 8.73 -5.05 -23.13
CA PRO A 29 7.73 -4.47 -22.25
C PRO A 29 7.67 -2.95 -22.40
N VAL A 30 6.45 -2.44 -22.47
CA VAL A 30 6.13 -1.02 -22.34
C VAL A 30 5.46 -0.83 -20.99
N LEU A 31 5.96 0.09 -20.17
CA LEU A 31 5.42 0.38 -18.85
C LEU A 31 4.91 1.82 -18.78
N TYR A 32 3.66 2.00 -18.39
CA TYR A 32 3.12 3.32 -18.04
C TYR A 32 3.18 3.53 -16.53
N SER A 33 3.83 4.64 -16.12
CA SER A 33 4.24 4.86 -14.72
C SER A 33 3.11 5.22 -13.77
N GLY A 34 1.96 5.64 -14.27
CA GLY A 34 0.87 6.16 -13.44
C GLY A 34 1.11 7.61 -12.99
N MET A 35 0.28 8.08 -12.05
CA MET A 35 0.34 9.44 -11.49
C MET A 35 1.59 9.66 -10.63
N GLN A 36 2.07 8.61 -9.98
CA GLN A 36 3.21 8.64 -9.07
C GLN A 36 4.29 7.67 -9.56
N PRO A 37 5.24 8.13 -10.39
CA PRO A 37 6.33 7.27 -10.89
C PRO A 37 7.17 6.71 -9.74
N GLY A 38 7.30 5.38 -9.67
CA GLY A 38 7.96 4.67 -8.58
C GLY A 38 6.99 4.20 -7.47
N GLY A 39 5.72 4.66 -7.50
CA GLY A 39 4.70 4.24 -6.54
C GLY A 39 4.93 4.77 -5.11
N GLN A 40 4.30 4.14 -4.14
CA GLN A 40 4.26 4.62 -2.74
C GLN A 40 5.65 4.75 -2.08
N LEU A 41 6.61 3.93 -2.47
CA LEU A 41 7.96 4.00 -1.88
C LEU A 41 8.67 5.33 -2.15
N THR A 42 8.24 6.10 -3.14
CA THR A 42 8.82 7.43 -3.40
C THR A 42 8.43 8.49 -2.38
N THR A 43 7.47 8.19 -1.50
CA THR A 43 7.09 9.04 -0.35
C THR A 43 7.68 8.57 0.98
N THR A 44 8.40 7.44 0.98
CA THR A 44 9.07 6.89 2.15
C THR A 44 10.53 7.36 2.18
N THR A 45 10.99 7.86 3.31
CA THR A 45 12.36 8.39 3.44
C THR A 45 13.38 7.27 3.56
N GLU A 46 13.13 6.28 4.42
CA GLU A 46 14.08 5.19 4.69
C GLU A 46 13.37 3.84 4.68
N ILE A 47 13.96 2.88 3.97
CA ILE A 47 13.50 1.50 3.85
C ILE A 47 14.57 0.59 4.43
N GLU A 48 14.31 0.00 5.61
CA GLU A 48 15.24 -0.87 6.32
C GLU A 48 14.96 -2.36 6.08
N ASN A 49 13.77 -2.69 5.55
CA ASN A 49 13.26 -4.05 5.43
C ASN A 49 13.28 -4.61 3.99
N PHE A 50 13.98 -3.96 3.05
CA PHE A 50 14.22 -4.52 1.72
C PHE A 50 15.58 -5.23 1.71
N PRO A 51 15.61 -6.56 1.52
CA PRO A 51 16.86 -7.33 1.61
C PRO A 51 17.92 -6.87 0.59
N GLY A 52 19.19 -6.87 1.03
CA GLY A 52 20.32 -6.47 0.21
C GLY A 52 20.88 -5.08 0.54
N PHE A 53 20.24 -4.35 1.45
CA PHE A 53 20.68 -3.03 1.92
C PHE A 53 20.86 -3.06 3.45
N THR A 54 22.07 -3.33 3.91
CA THR A 54 22.39 -3.51 5.33
C THR A 54 22.19 -2.25 6.16
N GLU A 55 22.38 -1.09 5.55
CA GLU A 55 22.22 0.23 6.18
C GLU A 55 20.88 0.91 5.81
N GLY A 56 19.93 0.13 5.26
CA GLY A 56 18.72 0.71 4.67
C GLY A 56 18.97 1.39 3.32
N ILE A 57 17.92 1.89 2.73
CA ILE A 57 17.97 2.66 1.48
C ILE A 57 16.83 3.68 1.45
N ASP A 58 17.10 4.87 0.92
CA ASP A 58 16.09 5.87 0.60
C ASP A 58 15.08 5.34 -0.43
N GLY A 59 13.79 5.54 -0.19
CA GLY A 59 12.73 5.01 -1.03
C GLY A 59 12.81 5.45 -2.48
N PRO A 60 12.92 6.77 -2.80
CA PRO A 60 13.16 7.27 -4.14
C PRO A 60 14.39 6.64 -4.81
N LYS A 61 15.48 6.44 -4.06
CA LYS A 61 16.71 5.83 -4.57
C LYS A 61 16.53 4.36 -4.92
N LEU A 62 15.82 3.59 -4.09
CA LEU A 62 15.47 2.20 -4.42
C LEU A 62 14.67 2.14 -5.71
N MET A 63 13.65 2.98 -5.85
CA MET A 63 12.79 2.99 -7.03
C MET A 63 13.52 3.46 -8.29
N ASP A 64 14.45 4.43 -8.19
CA ASP A 64 15.31 4.80 -9.33
C ASP A 64 16.25 3.66 -9.74
N ASN A 65 16.82 2.93 -8.76
CA ASN A 65 17.64 1.75 -9.06
C ASN A 65 16.85 0.69 -9.84
N MET A 66 15.63 0.37 -9.40
CA MET A 66 14.75 -0.59 -10.09
C MET A 66 14.37 -0.11 -11.49
N ARG A 67 14.02 1.17 -11.64
CA ARG A 67 13.73 1.81 -12.92
C ARG A 67 14.91 1.71 -13.89
N ARG A 68 16.10 2.08 -13.44
CA ARG A 68 17.34 2.00 -14.25
C ARG A 68 17.68 0.57 -14.63
N GLN A 69 17.42 -0.39 -13.76
CA GLN A 69 17.60 -1.81 -14.06
C GLN A 69 16.61 -2.27 -15.15
N ALA A 70 15.34 -1.88 -15.08
CA ALA A 70 14.35 -2.19 -16.11
C ALA A 70 14.74 -1.59 -17.48
N LEU A 71 15.15 -0.32 -17.51
CA LEU A 71 15.66 0.34 -18.73
C LEU A 71 16.87 -0.39 -19.32
N ARG A 72 17.79 -0.86 -18.48
CA ARG A 72 18.97 -1.63 -18.93
C ARG A 72 18.60 -2.91 -19.67
N PHE A 73 17.45 -3.52 -19.32
CA PHE A 73 16.94 -4.71 -20.01
C PHE A 73 15.95 -4.38 -21.13
N GLY A 74 15.91 -3.14 -21.59
CA GLY A 74 15.14 -2.73 -22.76
C GLY A 74 13.66 -2.47 -22.52
N ALA A 75 13.25 -2.25 -21.28
CA ALA A 75 11.90 -1.79 -21.00
C ALA A 75 11.71 -0.35 -21.49
N ASP A 76 10.60 -0.07 -22.17
CA ASP A 76 10.18 1.28 -22.57
C ASP A 76 9.25 1.84 -21.46
N ILE A 77 9.80 2.74 -20.64
CA ILE A 77 9.10 3.34 -19.50
C ILE A 77 8.58 4.71 -19.90
N ARG A 78 7.26 4.87 -19.88
CA ARG A 78 6.55 6.05 -20.36
C ARG A 78 5.79 6.74 -19.25
N PRO A 79 5.77 8.08 -19.23
CA PRO A 79 4.85 8.81 -18.36
C PRO A 79 3.40 8.66 -18.89
N GLY A 80 2.45 8.63 -17.97
CA GLY A 80 1.03 8.59 -18.31
C GLY A 80 0.25 7.62 -17.43
N VAL A 81 -1.07 7.79 -17.47
CA VAL A 81 -2.03 7.02 -16.70
C VAL A 81 -2.90 6.22 -17.64
N ILE A 82 -3.07 4.94 -17.38
CA ILE A 82 -4.08 4.14 -18.05
C ILE A 82 -5.43 4.50 -17.40
N THR A 83 -6.33 5.04 -18.22
CA THR A 83 -7.63 5.55 -17.75
C THR A 83 -8.77 4.61 -18.05
N SER A 84 -8.60 3.70 -19.02
CA SER A 84 -9.60 2.68 -19.37
C SER A 84 -8.94 1.49 -20.03
N VAL A 85 -9.54 0.33 -19.87
CA VAL A 85 -9.19 -0.91 -20.58
C VAL A 85 -10.46 -1.58 -21.09
N ASP A 86 -10.35 -2.32 -22.19
CA ASP A 86 -11.35 -3.28 -22.66
C ASP A 86 -10.65 -4.64 -22.80
N LEU A 87 -11.02 -5.57 -21.93
CA LEU A 87 -10.46 -6.92 -21.83
C LEU A 87 -11.31 -7.98 -22.53
N SER A 88 -12.37 -7.58 -23.25
CA SER A 88 -13.33 -8.49 -23.89
C SER A 88 -12.74 -9.27 -25.07
N SER A 89 -11.68 -8.76 -25.68
CA SER A 89 -11.01 -9.40 -26.83
C SER A 89 -9.52 -9.07 -26.89
N ARG A 90 -8.71 -9.98 -27.48
CA ARG A 90 -7.29 -9.74 -27.75
C ARG A 90 -7.09 -9.39 -29.22
N PRO A 91 -6.20 -8.40 -29.51
CA PRO A 91 -5.44 -7.57 -28.56
C PRO A 91 -6.36 -6.66 -27.74
N PHE A 92 -6.00 -6.48 -26.45
CA PHE A 92 -6.77 -5.64 -25.53
C PHE A 92 -6.71 -4.17 -25.92
N HIS A 93 -7.83 -3.46 -25.81
CA HIS A 93 -7.90 -2.02 -26.01
C HIS A 93 -7.62 -1.25 -24.73
N VAL A 94 -6.77 -0.23 -24.84
CA VAL A 94 -6.32 0.53 -23.66
C VAL A 94 -6.27 2.02 -24.02
N ILE A 95 -6.78 2.86 -23.12
CA ILE A 95 -6.76 4.32 -23.25
C ILE A 95 -5.76 4.91 -22.25
N VAL A 96 -4.83 5.72 -22.76
CA VAL A 96 -3.82 6.44 -21.98
C VAL A 96 -4.23 7.91 -21.89
N ASN A 97 -4.22 8.46 -20.68
CA ASN A 97 -4.53 9.87 -20.37
C ASN A 97 -5.90 10.35 -20.91
N GLY A 98 -6.84 9.43 -21.09
CA GLY A 98 -8.17 9.74 -21.62
C GLY A 98 -8.27 9.95 -23.14
N GLU A 99 -7.15 9.90 -23.87
CA GLU A 99 -7.10 10.30 -25.29
C GLU A 99 -6.40 9.28 -26.19
N LYS A 100 -5.21 8.82 -25.81
CA LYS A 100 -4.38 7.96 -26.66
C LYS A 100 -4.83 6.51 -26.59
N GLU A 101 -5.29 5.97 -27.73
CA GLU A 101 -5.66 4.56 -27.87
C GLU A 101 -4.43 3.71 -28.25
N ILE A 102 -4.25 2.59 -27.56
CA ILE A 102 -3.23 1.57 -27.83
C ILE A 102 -3.85 0.17 -27.77
N GLN A 103 -3.18 -0.80 -28.36
CA GLN A 103 -3.54 -2.22 -28.28
C GLN A 103 -2.41 -3.01 -27.61
N ALA A 104 -2.76 -3.95 -26.72
CA ALA A 104 -1.81 -4.80 -26.03
C ALA A 104 -2.15 -6.29 -26.16
N GLU A 105 -1.15 -7.12 -26.47
CA GLU A 105 -1.34 -8.58 -26.54
C GLU A 105 -1.39 -9.22 -25.14
N ALA A 106 -0.67 -8.64 -24.17
CA ALA A 106 -0.70 -9.06 -22.78
C ALA A 106 -0.63 -7.84 -21.85
N LEU A 107 -1.29 -7.95 -20.70
CA LEU A 107 -1.34 -6.92 -19.67
C LEU A 107 -0.78 -7.46 -18.34
N ILE A 108 0.06 -6.65 -17.68
CA ILE A 108 0.49 -6.89 -16.30
C ILE A 108 0.00 -5.70 -15.46
N ILE A 109 -0.93 -5.96 -14.56
CA ILE A 109 -1.54 -4.97 -13.68
C ILE A 109 -0.73 -4.89 -12.40
N SER A 110 -0.11 -3.74 -12.13
CA SER A 110 0.69 -3.46 -10.93
C SER A 110 0.38 -2.07 -10.36
N THR A 111 -0.91 -1.73 -10.37
CA THR A 111 -1.43 -0.43 -9.95
C THR A 111 -1.39 -0.19 -8.44
N GLY A 112 -1.12 -1.25 -7.65
CA GLY A 112 -0.99 -1.18 -6.20
C GLY A 112 -2.32 -0.98 -5.46
N ALA A 113 -2.21 -0.57 -4.19
CA ALA A 113 -3.35 -0.25 -3.33
C ALA A 113 -3.03 1.01 -2.51
N ALA A 114 -4.01 1.87 -2.29
CA ALA A 114 -3.87 3.07 -1.48
C ALA A 114 -4.32 2.81 -0.04
N ALA A 115 -3.57 3.28 0.95
CA ALA A 115 -4.01 3.26 2.33
C ALA A 115 -5.20 4.21 2.52
N LYS A 116 -6.18 3.77 3.31
CA LYS A 116 -7.28 4.64 3.75
C LYS A 116 -6.81 5.48 4.92
N TYR A 117 -7.18 6.76 4.89
CA TYR A 117 -6.92 7.72 5.94
C TYR A 117 -8.22 8.24 6.54
N LEU A 118 -8.14 8.93 7.67
CA LEU A 118 -9.32 9.51 8.34
C LEU A 118 -9.85 10.75 7.60
N GLY A 119 -9.02 11.36 6.75
CA GLY A 119 -9.35 12.58 6.01
C GLY A 119 -9.22 13.86 6.86
N LEU A 120 -8.44 13.82 7.91
CA LEU A 120 -8.18 14.99 8.74
C LEU A 120 -7.07 15.85 8.13
N PRO A 121 -7.21 17.19 8.07
CA PRO A 121 -6.14 18.07 7.61
C PRO A 121 -4.84 17.90 8.40
N SER A 122 -4.94 17.65 9.72
CA SER A 122 -3.80 17.39 10.59
C SER A 122 -3.10 16.07 10.28
N GLU A 123 -3.85 15.03 9.89
CA GLU A 123 -3.31 13.76 9.43
C GLU A 123 -2.44 13.94 8.17
N GLU A 124 -2.95 14.69 7.18
CA GLU A 124 -2.21 14.99 5.95
C GLU A 124 -0.92 15.79 6.22
N LYS A 125 -0.97 16.74 7.15
CA LYS A 125 0.17 17.57 7.53
C LYS A 125 1.33 16.75 8.10
N PHE A 126 1.05 15.67 8.84
CA PHE A 126 2.06 14.89 9.54
C PHE A 126 2.37 13.54 8.86
N LYS A 127 1.89 13.30 7.65
CA LYS A 127 2.30 12.12 6.85
C LYS A 127 3.81 12.09 6.66
N GLY A 128 4.44 10.96 7.01
CA GLY A 128 5.90 10.82 7.02
C GLY A 128 6.63 11.56 8.15
N MET A 129 5.90 12.30 8.98
CA MET A 129 6.41 13.00 10.16
C MET A 129 5.74 12.50 11.45
N GLY A 130 5.39 11.23 11.48
CA GLY A 130 4.75 10.58 12.63
C GLY A 130 3.39 9.98 12.33
N VAL A 131 2.74 10.33 11.22
CA VAL A 131 1.56 9.64 10.70
C VAL A 131 1.99 8.62 9.66
N SER A 132 1.62 7.36 9.88
CA SER A 132 1.92 6.22 9.00
C SER A 132 0.68 5.33 8.81
N ALA A 133 0.65 4.54 7.75
CA ALA A 133 -0.34 3.49 7.51
C ALA A 133 0.31 2.09 7.44
N CYS A 134 1.55 1.95 7.96
CA CYS A 134 2.29 0.68 7.93
C CYS A 134 3.16 0.55 9.19
N ALA A 135 2.69 -0.20 10.18
CA ALA A 135 3.46 -0.42 11.41
C ALA A 135 4.75 -1.21 11.19
N THR A 136 4.75 -2.17 10.28
CA THR A 136 5.95 -2.97 9.95
C THR A 136 7.00 -2.18 9.17
N CYS A 137 6.61 -1.08 8.50
CA CYS A 137 7.53 -0.19 7.80
C CYS A 137 8.19 0.77 8.78
N ASP A 138 7.38 1.48 9.58
CA ASP A 138 7.81 2.65 10.32
C ASP A 138 7.89 2.43 11.85
N GLY A 139 7.36 1.32 12.35
CA GLY A 139 7.25 1.06 13.79
C GLY A 139 8.59 1.09 14.53
N PHE A 140 9.67 0.71 13.85
CA PHE A 140 11.02 0.69 14.44
C PHE A 140 11.49 2.07 14.90
N PHE A 141 11.13 3.16 14.22
CA PHE A 141 11.47 4.55 14.60
C PHE A 141 10.81 5.00 15.92
N TYR A 142 9.80 4.25 16.37
CA TYR A 142 9.05 4.54 17.60
C TYR A 142 9.34 3.60 18.74
N ARG A 143 10.46 2.86 18.69
CA ARG A 143 10.90 1.99 19.81
C ARG A 143 10.93 2.76 21.12
N LYS A 144 10.35 2.13 22.17
CA LYS A 144 10.26 2.67 23.54
C LYS A 144 9.50 3.99 23.66
N LYS A 145 8.79 4.43 22.61
CA LYS A 145 7.90 5.59 22.63
C LYS A 145 6.45 5.15 22.77
N ASP A 146 5.56 6.07 23.04
CA ASP A 146 4.11 5.84 23.02
C ASP A 146 3.58 6.13 21.62
N VAL A 147 2.69 5.27 21.15
CA VAL A 147 2.09 5.37 19.83
C VAL A 147 0.60 5.12 19.87
N ALA A 148 -0.13 5.58 18.86
CA ALA A 148 -1.53 5.24 18.65
C ALA A 148 -1.71 4.43 17.37
N VAL A 149 -2.68 3.50 17.39
CA VAL A 149 -3.18 2.79 16.22
C VAL A 149 -4.67 3.06 16.10
N VAL A 150 -5.14 3.46 14.94
CA VAL A 150 -6.57 3.68 14.67
C VAL A 150 -7.12 2.54 13.85
N GLY A 151 -8.12 1.87 14.36
CA GLY A 151 -8.80 0.75 13.69
C GLY A 151 -9.36 -0.27 14.68
N GLY A 152 -10.11 -1.21 14.18
CA GLY A 152 -10.73 -2.25 15.02
C GLY A 152 -10.92 -3.60 14.33
N GLY A 153 -10.32 -3.79 13.15
CA GLY A 153 -10.23 -5.07 12.43
C GLY A 153 -8.94 -5.83 12.73
N ASP A 154 -8.75 -6.98 12.08
CA ASP A 154 -7.56 -7.81 12.27
C ASP A 154 -6.27 -7.05 12.03
N THR A 155 -6.15 -6.30 10.93
CA THR A 155 -4.96 -5.48 10.63
C THR A 155 -4.61 -4.52 11.77
N ALA A 156 -5.59 -3.81 12.33
CA ALA A 156 -5.34 -2.89 13.44
C ALA A 156 -4.86 -3.61 14.71
N CYS A 157 -5.41 -4.79 14.97
CA CYS A 157 -5.00 -5.63 16.10
C CYS A 157 -3.60 -6.22 15.91
N GLU A 158 -3.26 -6.65 14.69
CA GLU A 158 -1.93 -7.13 14.32
C GLU A 158 -0.88 -6.02 14.46
N GLU A 159 -1.15 -4.84 13.88
CA GLU A 159 -0.26 -3.67 13.99
C GLU A 159 -0.08 -3.22 15.45
N ALA A 160 -1.17 -3.15 16.22
CA ALA A 160 -1.09 -2.81 17.65
C ALA A 160 -0.26 -3.82 18.44
N THR A 161 -0.41 -5.12 18.15
CA THR A 161 0.36 -6.19 18.79
C THR A 161 1.83 -6.14 18.39
N TYR A 162 2.11 -5.90 17.11
CA TYR A 162 3.48 -5.70 16.63
C TYR A 162 4.15 -4.50 17.33
N LEU A 163 3.50 -3.34 17.30
CA LEU A 163 4.02 -2.12 17.95
C LEU A 163 4.19 -2.31 19.46
N ALA A 164 3.31 -3.05 20.12
CA ALA A 164 3.45 -3.35 21.55
C ALA A 164 4.72 -4.13 21.88
N SER A 165 5.25 -4.91 20.94
CA SER A 165 6.51 -5.64 21.14
C SER A 165 7.76 -4.74 21.17
N ILE A 166 7.67 -3.53 20.62
CA ILE A 166 8.80 -2.61 20.45
C ILE A 166 8.59 -1.24 21.12
N CYS A 167 7.35 -0.80 21.25
CA CYS A 167 6.97 0.49 21.84
C CYS A 167 6.71 0.38 23.34
N ARG A 168 6.74 1.52 24.05
CA ARG A 168 6.45 1.59 25.49
C ARG A 168 4.97 1.36 25.76
N GLN A 169 4.10 2.06 25.03
CA GLN A 169 2.63 2.01 25.15
C GLN A 169 2.00 2.12 23.78
N VAL A 170 0.97 1.35 23.54
CA VAL A 170 0.12 1.46 22.35
C VAL A 170 -1.31 1.82 22.75
N TYR A 171 -1.84 2.91 22.19
CA TYR A 171 -3.25 3.28 22.30
C TYR A 171 -3.99 2.78 21.07
N LEU A 172 -4.85 1.77 21.22
CA LEU A 172 -5.70 1.29 20.11
C LEU A 172 -7.04 2.03 20.14
N ILE A 173 -7.23 2.95 19.18
CA ILE A 173 -8.40 3.83 19.08
C ILE A 173 -9.46 3.16 18.23
N VAL A 174 -10.62 2.86 18.82
CA VAL A 174 -11.70 2.08 18.20
C VAL A 174 -13.01 2.87 18.28
N ARG A 175 -13.60 3.23 17.13
CA ARG A 175 -14.85 4.00 17.10
C ARG A 175 -16.08 3.24 17.57
N LYS A 176 -16.03 1.92 17.58
CA LYS A 176 -17.12 1.03 18.03
C LYS A 176 -16.88 0.57 19.48
N PRO A 177 -17.92 0.11 20.22
CA PRO A 177 -17.74 -0.46 21.54
C PRO A 177 -17.15 -1.88 21.53
N TYR A 178 -16.70 -2.36 20.38
CA TYR A 178 -16.12 -3.70 20.20
C TYR A 178 -15.11 -3.72 19.04
N LEU A 179 -14.19 -4.70 19.07
CA LEU A 179 -13.30 -5.03 17.96
C LEU A 179 -14.03 -5.92 16.95
N ARG A 180 -13.80 -5.67 15.65
CA ARG A 180 -14.30 -6.51 14.54
C ARG A 180 -13.33 -7.62 14.15
N ALA A 181 -12.15 -7.63 14.75
CA ALA A 181 -11.11 -8.63 14.53
C ALA A 181 -11.59 -10.04 14.90
N SER A 182 -10.87 -11.07 14.46
CA SER A 182 -11.06 -12.45 14.88
C SER A 182 -10.95 -12.59 16.40
N LYS A 183 -11.63 -13.56 17.00
CA LYS A 183 -11.59 -13.78 18.45
C LYS A 183 -10.15 -13.95 18.97
N ALA A 184 -9.32 -14.68 18.25
CA ALA A 184 -7.93 -14.89 18.61
C ALA A 184 -7.13 -13.57 18.67
N MET A 185 -7.36 -12.66 17.73
CA MET A 185 -6.71 -11.34 17.72
C MET A 185 -7.26 -10.44 18.80
N GLN A 186 -8.57 -10.48 19.08
CA GLN A 186 -9.17 -9.76 20.20
C GLN A 186 -8.54 -10.19 21.54
N GLU A 187 -8.45 -11.49 21.80
CA GLU A 187 -7.82 -12.04 23.01
C GLU A 187 -6.35 -11.62 23.13
N ARG A 188 -5.61 -11.66 22.03
CA ARG A 188 -4.20 -11.23 22.01
C ARG A 188 -4.05 -9.77 22.40
N VAL A 189 -4.83 -8.87 21.80
CA VAL A 189 -4.83 -7.44 22.11
C VAL A 189 -5.19 -7.19 23.57
N MET A 190 -6.28 -7.80 24.05
CA MET A 190 -6.78 -7.59 25.43
C MET A 190 -5.84 -8.15 26.51
N ASN A 191 -5.05 -9.17 26.18
CA ASN A 191 -4.06 -9.76 27.08
C ASN A 191 -2.65 -9.15 26.95
N THR A 192 -2.43 -8.17 26.07
CA THR A 192 -1.14 -7.49 25.92
C THR A 192 -1.07 -6.30 26.87
N PRO A 193 -0.17 -6.32 27.89
CA PRO A 193 -0.24 -5.37 29.03
C PRO A 193 -0.05 -3.89 28.64
N ASN A 194 0.71 -3.63 27.56
CA ASN A 194 1.01 -2.28 27.09
C ASN A 194 0.16 -1.87 25.88
N ILE A 195 -0.99 -2.56 25.64
CA ILE A 195 -2.03 -2.08 24.73
C ILE A 195 -3.19 -1.54 25.57
N LYS A 196 -3.53 -0.27 25.40
CA LYS A 196 -4.71 0.36 25.98
C LYS A 196 -5.75 0.56 24.89
N VAL A 197 -6.83 -0.21 24.91
CA VAL A 197 -7.93 -0.06 23.95
C VAL A 197 -8.86 1.08 24.41
N LEU A 198 -9.07 2.04 23.52
CA LEU A 198 -9.96 3.18 23.71
C LEU A 198 -11.18 2.98 22.80
N PHE A 199 -12.18 2.29 23.35
CA PHE A 199 -13.45 2.08 22.66
C PHE A 199 -14.28 3.36 22.56
N GLU A 200 -15.14 3.45 21.54
CA GLU A 200 -16.06 4.56 21.32
C GLU A 200 -15.36 5.93 21.19
N HIS A 201 -14.10 5.93 20.72
CA HIS A 201 -13.34 7.13 20.46
C HIS A 201 -13.06 7.31 18.97
N ASN A 202 -13.14 8.54 18.52
CA ASN A 202 -12.69 8.99 17.21
C ASN A 202 -11.52 9.95 17.40
N THR A 203 -10.61 9.99 16.43
CA THR A 203 -9.58 11.03 16.39
C THR A 203 -10.20 12.31 15.86
N ALA A 204 -10.14 13.39 16.63
CA ALA A 204 -10.57 14.72 16.22
C ALA A 204 -9.44 15.46 15.52
N GLU A 205 -8.21 15.33 16.02
CA GLU A 205 -7.02 15.99 15.47
C GLU A 205 -5.75 15.21 15.82
N VAL A 206 -4.78 15.18 14.90
CA VAL A 206 -3.40 14.77 15.18
C VAL A 206 -2.62 16.02 15.55
N LEU A 207 -1.97 16.03 16.70
CA LEU A 207 -1.20 17.15 17.23
C LEU A 207 0.28 16.95 16.96
N GLY A 208 0.97 18.02 16.67
CA GLY A 208 2.40 17.97 16.40
C GLY A 208 3.01 19.36 16.19
N ASP A 209 4.31 19.37 16.06
CA ASP A 209 5.13 20.55 15.79
C ASP A 209 6.08 20.32 14.60
N GLU A 210 7.13 21.10 14.50
CA GLU A 210 8.13 20.99 13.42
C GLU A 210 8.92 19.67 13.45
N THR A 211 8.92 18.96 14.58
CA THR A 211 9.60 17.68 14.75
C THR A 211 8.72 16.47 14.43
N GLY A 212 7.41 16.69 14.22
CA GLY A 212 6.42 15.68 13.88
C GLY A 212 5.29 15.55 14.90
N VAL A 213 4.70 14.34 14.97
CA VAL A 213 3.58 14.05 15.88
C VAL A 213 4.03 14.10 17.34
N THR A 214 3.29 14.85 18.17
CA THR A 214 3.47 14.93 19.63
C THR A 214 2.26 14.45 20.43
N GLY A 215 1.10 14.25 19.77
CA GLY A 215 -0.12 13.83 20.43
C GLY A 215 -1.29 13.61 19.48
N ALA A 216 -2.43 13.26 20.05
CA ALA A 216 -3.70 13.24 19.36
C ALA A 216 -4.82 13.71 20.29
N LEU A 217 -5.78 14.45 19.72
CA LEU A 217 -7.02 14.80 20.37
C LEU A 217 -8.09 13.78 19.98
N LEU A 218 -8.63 13.09 20.97
CA LEU A 218 -9.67 12.10 20.79
C LEU A 218 -11.00 12.65 21.27
N ARG A 219 -12.09 12.23 20.65
CA ARG A 219 -13.45 12.59 21.05
C ARG A 219 -14.25 11.31 21.26
N ASP A 220 -14.85 11.17 22.45
CA ASP A 220 -15.74 10.05 22.74
C ASP A 220 -17.14 10.25 22.12
N ASN A 221 -18.03 9.24 22.27
CA ASN A 221 -19.39 9.29 21.75
C ASN A 221 -20.30 10.28 22.50
N LYS A 222 -19.85 10.85 23.63
CA LYS A 222 -20.54 11.89 24.42
C LYS A 222 -20.05 13.29 24.06
N GLY A 223 -19.02 13.38 23.18
CA GLY A 223 -18.41 14.65 22.78
C GLY A 223 -17.28 15.11 23.71
N THR A 224 -16.88 14.30 24.69
CA THR A 224 -15.76 14.65 25.59
C THR A 224 -14.44 14.50 24.84
N GLU A 225 -13.63 15.53 24.94
CA GLU A 225 -12.30 15.52 24.34
C GLU A 225 -11.22 15.10 25.33
N THR A 226 -10.33 14.22 24.88
CA THR A 226 -9.19 13.74 25.65
C THR A 226 -7.95 13.80 24.80
N LYS A 227 -6.90 14.48 25.31
CA LYS A 227 -5.59 14.47 24.67
C LYS A 227 -4.78 13.27 25.13
N ILE A 228 -4.10 12.59 24.20
CA ILE A 228 -3.07 11.60 24.47
C ILE A 228 -1.73 12.10 23.90
N ASP A 229 -0.65 11.88 24.65
CA ASP A 229 0.71 12.21 24.21
C ASP A 229 1.32 10.97 23.55
N ILE A 230 1.70 11.10 22.27
CA ILE A 230 2.24 10.03 21.44
C ILE A 230 3.29 10.59 20.48
N ALA A 231 4.22 9.77 20.05
CA ALA A 231 5.23 10.13 19.04
C ALA A 231 4.90 9.62 17.64
N GLY A 232 3.99 8.65 17.52
CA GLY A 232 3.57 8.06 16.24
C GLY A 232 2.08 7.74 16.22
N PHE A 233 1.47 7.91 15.05
CA PHE A 233 0.04 7.72 14.82
C PHE A 233 -0.15 6.83 13.60
N PHE A 234 -0.59 5.59 13.80
CA PHE A 234 -0.73 4.58 12.76
C PHE A 234 -2.19 4.41 12.37
N VAL A 235 -2.48 4.54 11.08
CA VAL A 235 -3.85 4.47 10.53
C VAL A 235 -4.07 3.10 9.91
N ALA A 236 -4.73 2.21 10.65
CA ALA A 236 -4.99 0.82 10.28
C ALA A 236 -6.48 0.57 9.99
N ILE A 237 -7.08 1.41 9.12
CA ILE A 237 -8.51 1.33 8.74
C ILE A 237 -8.75 0.65 7.39
N GLY A 238 -7.71 0.02 6.84
CA GLY A 238 -7.72 -0.74 5.60
C GLY A 238 -7.11 0.00 4.41
N HIS A 239 -7.11 -0.68 3.28
CA HIS A 239 -6.60 -0.19 2.00
C HIS A 239 -7.71 -0.23 0.96
N HIS A 240 -7.44 0.40 -0.17
CA HIS A 240 -8.27 0.37 -1.35
C HIS A 240 -7.37 0.00 -2.54
N PRO A 241 -7.53 -1.19 -3.14
CA PRO A 241 -6.78 -1.55 -4.33
C PRO A 241 -7.19 -0.66 -5.52
N ASN A 242 -6.22 -0.28 -6.36
CA ASN A 242 -6.48 0.58 -7.51
C ASN A 242 -6.97 -0.27 -8.69
N THR A 243 -8.23 -0.68 -8.62
CA THR A 243 -8.87 -1.64 -9.53
C THR A 243 -10.06 -1.08 -10.29
N GLU A 244 -10.39 0.20 -10.14
CA GLU A 244 -11.62 0.81 -10.66
C GLU A 244 -11.77 0.62 -12.18
N ILE A 245 -10.67 0.75 -12.93
CA ILE A 245 -10.69 0.60 -14.42
C ILE A 245 -10.83 -0.85 -14.87
N PHE A 246 -10.72 -1.82 -13.96
CA PHE A 246 -10.84 -3.26 -14.21
C PHE A 246 -12.14 -3.84 -13.65
N ALA A 247 -12.95 -3.02 -12.95
CA ALA A 247 -14.24 -3.42 -12.42
C ALA A 247 -15.12 -3.99 -13.56
N ASP A 248 -15.92 -5.01 -13.23
CA ASP A 248 -16.79 -5.73 -14.17
C ASP A 248 -16.07 -6.52 -15.29
N GLN A 249 -14.73 -6.48 -15.35
CA GLN A 249 -13.95 -7.19 -16.37
C GLN A 249 -13.06 -8.28 -15.79
N LEU A 250 -12.65 -8.15 -14.52
CA LEU A 250 -11.85 -9.15 -13.79
C LEU A 250 -12.59 -9.61 -12.54
N GLU A 251 -12.32 -10.84 -12.13
CA GLU A 251 -12.79 -11.31 -10.83
C GLU A 251 -12.05 -10.57 -9.70
N LEU A 252 -12.82 -9.90 -8.85
CA LEU A 252 -12.35 -9.25 -7.65
C LEU A 252 -12.83 -9.99 -6.40
N ASP A 253 -12.12 -9.84 -5.29
CA ASP A 253 -12.59 -10.30 -3.98
C ASP A 253 -13.58 -9.28 -3.35
N ALA A 254 -14.06 -9.57 -2.15
CA ALA A 254 -15.02 -8.72 -1.45
C ALA A 254 -14.46 -7.34 -1.06
N GLU A 255 -13.14 -7.19 -1.03
CA GLU A 255 -12.42 -5.95 -0.70
C GLU A 255 -11.94 -5.21 -1.95
N GLY A 256 -12.17 -5.77 -3.14
CA GLY A 256 -11.85 -5.17 -4.44
C GLY A 256 -10.48 -5.54 -4.99
N TYR A 257 -9.74 -6.47 -4.38
CA TYR A 257 -8.46 -6.94 -4.90
C TYR A 257 -8.66 -7.90 -6.08
N ILE A 258 -7.75 -7.85 -7.07
CA ILE A 258 -7.80 -8.77 -8.22
C ILE A 258 -7.50 -10.19 -7.73
N LYS A 259 -8.42 -11.12 -8.00
CA LYS A 259 -8.17 -12.54 -7.75
C LYS A 259 -7.19 -13.12 -8.76
N THR A 260 -6.19 -13.82 -8.24
CA THR A 260 -5.23 -14.58 -9.06
C THR A 260 -5.35 -16.06 -8.78
N VAL A 261 -4.92 -16.88 -9.73
CA VAL A 261 -4.77 -18.32 -9.50
C VAL A 261 -3.71 -18.54 -8.43
N ALA A 262 -4.00 -19.37 -7.44
CA ALA A 262 -3.10 -19.63 -6.31
C ALA A 262 -1.67 -19.97 -6.77
N GLY A 263 -0.68 -19.24 -6.23
CA GLY A 263 0.73 -19.42 -6.59
C GLY A 263 1.10 -18.88 -7.98
N SER A 264 0.28 -18.03 -8.57
CA SER A 264 0.48 -17.45 -9.90
C SER A 264 0.00 -16.00 -9.95
N SER A 265 0.47 -15.25 -10.93
CA SER A 265 -0.05 -13.89 -11.27
C SER A 265 -1.22 -13.92 -12.26
N ARG A 266 -1.71 -15.08 -12.71
CA ARG A 266 -2.79 -15.20 -13.69
C ARG A 266 -4.13 -14.76 -13.10
N THR A 267 -4.85 -13.91 -13.83
CA THR A 267 -6.19 -13.47 -13.49
C THR A 267 -7.28 -14.35 -14.15
N SER A 268 -8.54 -13.94 -14.01
CA SER A 268 -9.69 -14.58 -14.67
C SER A 268 -9.70 -14.43 -16.20
N VAL A 269 -8.91 -13.49 -16.76
CA VAL A 269 -8.82 -13.25 -18.21
C VAL A 269 -7.46 -13.70 -18.72
N GLU A 270 -7.46 -14.57 -19.75
CA GLU A 270 -6.22 -15.06 -20.36
C GLU A 270 -5.41 -13.93 -21.00
N GLY A 271 -4.12 -13.87 -20.68
CA GLY A 271 -3.21 -12.80 -21.13
C GLY A 271 -3.20 -11.57 -20.23
N VAL A 272 -4.01 -11.58 -19.15
CA VAL A 272 -4.01 -10.54 -18.10
C VAL A 272 -3.45 -11.12 -16.80
N PHE A 273 -2.47 -10.43 -16.24
CA PHE A 273 -1.76 -10.79 -15.03
C PHE A 273 -1.86 -9.66 -14.00
N ALA A 274 -1.81 -9.99 -12.72
CA ALA A 274 -1.79 -9.01 -11.63
C ALA A 274 -0.66 -9.32 -10.64
N ALA A 275 0.05 -8.26 -10.20
CA ALA A 275 1.19 -8.37 -9.30
C ALA A 275 1.27 -7.18 -8.34
N GLY A 276 1.80 -7.40 -7.15
CA GLY A 276 1.90 -6.41 -6.08
C GLY A 276 0.59 -6.24 -5.32
N ASP A 277 0.48 -5.09 -4.65
CA ASP A 277 -0.60 -4.85 -3.70
C ASP A 277 -2.00 -4.80 -4.33
N VAL A 278 -2.12 -4.70 -5.65
CA VAL A 278 -3.41 -4.76 -6.34
C VAL A 278 -4.08 -6.13 -6.24
N GLN A 279 -3.31 -7.19 -5.96
CA GLN A 279 -3.78 -8.57 -5.78
C GLN A 279 -3.42 -9.16 -4.41
N ASP A 280 -2.61 -8.46 -3.59
CA ASP A 280 -2.18 -8.92 -2.27
C ASP A 280 -2.88 -8.11 -1.16
N PRO A 281 -3.96 -8.63 -0.55
CA PRO A 281 -4.65 -7.97 0.56
C PRO A 281 -3.92 -8.09 1.90
N HIS A 282 -2.82 -8.87 1.98
CA HIS A 282 -2.20 -9.26 3.26
C HIS A 282 -0.90 -8.51 3.56
N TYR A 283 0.12 -8.67 2.72
CA TYR A 283 1.48 -8.22 3.06
C TYR A 283 1.72 -6.75 2.75
N ARG A 284 1.43 -6.30 1.55
CA ARG A 284 1.66 -4.91 1.10
C ARG A 284 3.08 -4.44 1.46
N GLN A 285 4.06 -5.25 1.08
CA GLN A 285 5.48 -4.97 1.29
C GLN A 285 6.21 -4.85 -0.04
N ALA A 286 7.26 -4.01 -0.08
CA ALA A 286 8.08 -3.81 -1.28
C ALA A 286 8.64 -5.13 -1.81
N ILE A 287 9.09 -6.02 -0.92
CA ILE A 287 9.69 -7.31 -1.29
C ILE A 287 8.65 -8.29 -1.85
N THR A 288 7.44 -8.37 -1.26
CA THR A 288 6.38 -9.24 -1.78
C THR A 288 5.83 -8.73 -3.10
N ALA A 289 5.70 -7.40 -3.24
CA ALA A 289 5.32 -6.77 -4.50
C ALA A 289 6.36 -7.07 -5.58
N ALA A 290 7.66 -6.89 -5.31
CA ALA A 290 8.73 -7.26 -6.24
C ALA A 290 8.70 -8.75 -6.57
N GLY A 291 8.56 -9.63 -5.58
CA GLY A 291 8.47 -11.07 -5.77
C GLY A 291 7.33 -11.51 -6.67
N SER A 292 6.15 -10.91 -6.52
CA SER A 292 4.98 -11.22 -7.37
C SER A 292 5.11 -10.67 -8.80
N GLY A 293 5.94 -9.64 -9.02
CA GLY A 293 6.25 -9.11 -10.35
C GLY A 293 7.19 -9.99 -11.18
N CYS A 294 7.85 -10.94 -10.55
CA CYS A 294 8.69 -11.92 -11.21
C CYS A 294 7.81 -12.99 -11.90
#